data_7b4f0307289735b24cab00a832d0d659
#
_entry.id   7b4f0307289735b24cab00a832d0d659
#
_cell.length_a   1.000
_cell.length_b   1.000
_cell.length_c   1.000
_cell.angle_alpha   90.00
_cell.angle_beta   90.00
_cell.angle_gamma   90.00
#
_symmetry.space_group_name_H-M   'P 1'
#
loop_
_entity.id
_entity.type
_entity.pdbx_description
1 polymer ?
#
loop_
_entity_poly.entity_id
_entity_poly.type
_entity_poly.pdbx_seq_one_letter_code
_entity_poly.pdbx_strand_id
1 'polypeptide(L)'
;MRLLIHTDGAARGNPGPAGAGAILRDASDGTVLAEIAEGLGHATNNVAEWTAVLLALESAQGLGATHVDLRLDSELVARQISGVYRVRHPDLKPIHAAAMKLLRSFDGYTVGHVPRELNKDADRLSNVAIDAPTSMSPSRSPLG
;
A
#
# COMPACT_ATOMS: atom_id res chain seq x y z
N MET A 1 13.50 -13.25 -5.00
CA MET A 1 12.73 -12.44 -5.98
C MET A 1 12.63 -11.02 -5.45
N ARG A 2 12.85 -10.06 -6.32
CA ARG A 2 12.71 -8.64 -5.99
C ARG A 2 11.41 -8.11 -6.61
N LEU A 3 10.61 -7.42 -5.82
CA LEU A 3 9.36 -6.82 -6.29
C LEU A 3 9.45 -5.31 -6.33
N LEU A 4 8.89 -4.73 -7.38
CA LEU A 4 8.63 -3.31 -7.46
C LEU A 4 7.16 -3.10 -7.12
N ILE A 5 6.90 -2.29 -6.09
CA ILE A 5 5.57 -2.12 -5.52
C ILE A 5 5.18 -0.65 -5.57
N HIS A 6 4.02 -0.37 -6.16
CA HIS A 6 3.41 0.95 -6.11
C HIS A 6 2.16 0.88 -5.25
N THR A 7 1.99 1.82 -4.33
CA THR A 7 0.83 1.88 -3.44
C THR A 7 0.19 3.25 -3.46
N ASP A 8 -1.10 3.28 -3.21
CA ASP A 8 -1.85 4.52 -3.04
C ASP A 8 -3.04 4.28 -2.14
N GLY A 9 -3.40 5.28 -1.35
CA GLY A 9 -4.61 5.29 -0.57
C GLY A 9 -5.35 6.59 -0.78
N ALA A 10 -6.67 6.53 -0.83
CA ALA A 10 -7.48 7.70 -1.08
C ALA A 10 -8.70 7.71 -0.18
N ALA A 11 -9.11 8.90 0.23
CA ALA A 11 -10.36 9.12 0.92
C ALA A 11 -11.09 10.29 0.26
N ARG A 12 -12.37 10.10 -0.02
CA ARG A 12 -13.22 11.17 -0.56
C ARG A 12 -13.84 11.94 0.60
N GLY A 13 -13.13 12.97 1.03
CA GLY A 13 -13.33 13.61 2.31
C GLY A 13 -12.26 13.08 3.28
N ASN A 14 -11.94 13.83 4.32
CA ASN A 14 -10.88 13.43 5.23
C ASN A 14 -11.32 13.59 6.69
N PRO A 15 -12.01 12.60 7.28
CA PRO A 15 -12.29 11.26 6.74
C PRO A 15 -13.45 11.22 5.76
N GLY A 16 -13.53 10.10 5.04
CA GLY A 16 -14.60 9.83 4.10
C GLY A 16 -14.49 8.41 3.55
N PRO A 17 -15.32 8.08 2.55
CA PRO A 17 -15.20 6.79 1.88
C PRO A 17 -13.78 6.62 1.34
N ALA A 18 -13.15 5.49 1.65
CA ALA A 18 -11.72 5.32 1.41
C ALA A 18 -11.42 3.98 0.75
N GLY A 19 -10.30 3.94 0.06
CA GLY A 19 -9.81 2.74 -0.60
C GLY A 19 -8.30 2.67 -0.62
N ALA A 20 -7.77 1.47 -0.68
CA ALA A 20 -6.35 1.20 -0.81
C ALA A 20 -6.09 0.49 -2.13
N GLY A 21 -5.04 0.90 -2.82
CA GLY A 21 -4.63 0.30 -4.08
C GLY A 21 -3.15 -0.03 -4.07
N ALA A 22 -2.79 -1.12 -4.72
CA ALA A 22 -1.39 -1.48 -4.88
C ALA A 22 -1.22 -2.35 -6.12
N ILE A 23 -0.05 -2.24 -6.74
CA ILE A 23 0.34 -3.11 -7.83
C ILE A 23 1.75 -3.60 -7.56
N LEU A 24 1.92 -4.91 -7.66
CA LEU A 24 3.18 -5.59 -7.39
C LEU A 24 3.69 -6.19 -8.68
N ARG A 25 4.92 -5.83 -9.06
CA ARG A 25 5.56 -6.29 -10.28
C ARG A 25 6.86 -7.00 -9.96
N ASP A 26 7.19 -7.99 -10.76
CA ASP A 26 8.55 -8.54 -10.75
C ASP A 26 9.49 -7.44 -11.23
N ALA A 27 10.48 -7.10 -10.42
CA ALA A 27 11.39 -6.00 -10.75
C ALA A 27 12.31 -6.35 -11.94
N SER A 28 12.47 -7.63 -12.27
CA SER A 28 13.36 -8.05 -13.35
C SER A 28 12.76 -7.80 -14.73
N ASP A 29 11.44 -7.93 -14.89
CA ASP A 29 10.83 -7.84 -16.22
C ASP A 29 9.54 -7.01 -16.26
N GLY A 30 9.09 -6.49 -15.12
CA GLY A 30 7.88 -5.68 -15.04
C GLY A 30 6.58 -6.46 -15.04
N THR A 31 6.62 -7.80 -15.01
CA THR A 31 5.40 -8.61 -14.99
C THR A 31 4.57 -8.30 -13.76
N VAL A 32 3.28 -8.03 -13.94
CA VAL A 32 2.35 -7.80 -12.85
C VAL A 32 2.05 -9.12 -12.17
N LEU A 33 2.36 -9.21 -10.89
CA LEU A 33 2.14 -10.42 -10.08
C LEU A 33 0.91 -10.32 -9.20
N ALA A 34 0.52 -9.12 -8.80
CA ALA A 34 -0.68 -8.91 -8.00
C ALA A 34 -1.17 -7.48 -8.13
N GLU A 35 -2.49 -7.32 -8.05
CA GLU A 35 -3.15 -6.03 -7.94
C GLU A 35 -4.07 -6.07 -6.74
N ILE A 36 -4.10 -4.98 -5.98
CA ILE A 36 -4.93 -4.86 -4.79
C ILE A 36 -5.84 -3.66 -4.94
N ALA A 37 -7.12 -3.88 -4.71
CA ALA A 37 -8.13 -2.82 -4.65
C ALA A 37 -9.07 -3.16 -3.50
N GLU A 38 -8.86 -2.51 -2.35
CA GLU A 38 -9.55 -2.85 -1.12
C GLU A 38 -10.33 -1.65 -0.61
N GLY A 39 -11.66 -1.80 -0.48
CA GLY A 39 -12.50 -0.78 0.13
C GLY A 39 -12.30 -0.78 1.65
N LEU A 40 -12.17 0.41 2.22
CA LEU A 40 -11.84 0.57 3.64
C LEU A 40 -12.99 1.15 4.46
N GLY A 41 -14.15 1.43 3.84
CA GLY A 41 -15.21 2.15 4.52
C GLY A 41 -14.79 3.60 4.78
N HIS A 42 -15.12 4.15 5.93
CA HIS A 42 -14.70 5.50 6.31
C HIS A 42 -13.30 5.48 6.92
N ALA A 43 -12.41 6.27 6.37
CA ALA A 43 -11.06 6.42 6.88
C ALA A 43 -10.46 7.76 6.46
N THR A 44 -9.38 8.16 7.10
CA THR A 44 -8.60 9.32 6.67
C THR A 44 -7.67 8.93 5.52
N ASN A 45 -7.17 9.92 4.80
CA ASN A 45 -6.17 9.70 3.77
C ASN A 45 -4.96 8.93 4.33
N ASN A 46 -4.46 9.33 5.49
CA ASN A 46 -3.26 8.67 6.05
C ASN A 46 -3.52 7.22 6.41
N VAL A 47 -4.69 6.90 6.96
CA VAL A 47 -5.05 5.50 7.24
C VAL A 47 -5.12 4.72 5.93
N ALA A 48 -5.73 5.29 4.89
CA ALA A 48 -5.81 4.62 3.59
C ALA A 48 -4.43 4.38 2.98
N GLU A 49 -3.55 5.39 3.04
CA GLU A 49 -2.18 5.27 2.53
C GLU A 49 -1.40 4.18 3.25
N TRP A 50 -1.41 4.18 4.59
CA TRP A 50 -0.69 3.18 5.37
C TRP A 50 -1.29 1.78 5.21
N THR A 51 -2.62 1.70 5.07
CA THR A 51 -3.27 0.41 4.83
C THR A 51 -2.85 -0.18 3.49
N ALA A 52 -2.73 0.66 2.46
CA ALA A 52 -2.24 0.20 1.16
C ALA A 52 -0.82 -0.37 1.26
N VAL A 53 0.05 0.28 2.01
CA VAL A 53 1.41 -0.22 2.26
C VAL A 53 1.35 -1.58 2.95
N LEU A 54 0.58 -1.70 4.02
CA LEU A 54 0.47 -2.95 4.77
C LEU A 54 -0.03 -4.09 3.89
N LEU A 55 -1.11 -3.86 3.14
CA LEU A 55 -1.68 -4.88 2.26
C LEU A 55 -0.70 -5.32 1.18
N ALA A 56 0.03 -4.37 0.61
CA ALA A 56 1.03 -4.68 -0.39
C ALA A 56 2.16 -5.53 0.17
N LEU A 57 2.62 -5.21 1.37
CA LEU A 57 3.70 -5.97 2.01
C LEU A 57 3.26 -7.37 2.40
N GLU A 58 2.02 -7.54 2.87
CA GLU A 58 1.46 -8.86 3.12
C GLU A 58 1.41 -9.70 1.84
N SER A 59 1.00 -9.10 0.74
CA SER A 59 0.97 -9.77 -0.55
C SER A 59 2.37 -10.15 -1.01
N ALA A 60 3.34 -9.25 -0.85
CA ALA A 60 4.72 -9.50 -1.22
C ALA A 60 5.30 -10.68 -0.43
N GLN A 61 5.01 -10.75 0.85
CA GLN A 61 5.44 -11.87 1.69
C GLN A 61 4.84 -13.18 1.19
N GLY A 62 3.54 -13.17 0.86
CA GLY A 62 2.87 -14.35 0.33
C GLY A 62 3.43 -14.81 -1.01
N LEU A 63 3.95 -13.90 -1.81
CA LEU A 63 4.59 -14.22 -3.09
C LEU A 63 6.04 -14.71 -2.93
N GLY A 64 6.58 -14.69 -1.72
CA GLY A 64 7.93 -15.15 -1.48
C GLY A 64 9.01 -14.13 -1.82
N ALA A 65 8.69 -12.85 -1.79
CA ALA A 65 9.67 -11.81 -2.09
C ALA A 65 10.81 -11.83 -1.07
N THR A 66 12.03 -11.61 -1.55
CA THR A 66 13.19 -11.42 -0.68
C THR A 66 13.51 -9.94 -0.53
N HIS A 67 13.28 -9.17 -1.57
CA HIS A 67 13.53 -7.72 -1.59
C HIS A 67 12.32 -7.00 -2.13
N VAL A 68 12.00 -5.85 -1.56
CA VAL A 68 10.92 -4.99 -2.05
C VAL A 68 11.44 -3.58 -2.28
N ASP A 69 10.99 -2.99 -3.39
CA ASP A 69 11.23 -1.59 -3.73
C ASP A 69 9.87 -0.92 -3.71
N LEU A 70 9.60 -0.16 -2.67
CA LEU A 70 8.29 0.42 -2.42
C LEU A 70 8.26 1.86 -2.93
N ARG A 71 7.30 2.16 -3.80
CA ARG A 71 7.10 3.47 -4.40
C ARG A 71 5.73 4.01 -4.07
N LEU A 72 5.67 5.23 -3.56
CA LEU A 72 4.41 5.86 -3.20
C LEU A 72 4.47 7.36 -3.42
N ASP A 73 3.32 7.99 -3.61
CA ASP A 73 3.26 9.43 -3.86
C ASP A 73 2.96 10.25 -2.62
N SER A 74 2.79 9.62 -1.47
CA SER A 74 2.66 10.33 -0.20
C SER A 74 4.05 10.57 0.38
N GLU A 75 4.50 11.82 0.35
CA GLU A 75 5.77 12.19 0.96
C GLU A 75 5.75 11.94 2.46
N LEU A 76 4.63 12.21 3.11
CA LEU A 76 4.50 12.01 4.55
C LEU A 76 4.73 10.54 4.93
N VAL A 77 4.07 9.63 4.24
CA VAL A 77 4.20 8.19 4.53
C VAL A 77 5.63 7.72 4.23
N ALA A 78 6.19 8.16 3.10
CA ALA A 78 7.57 7.80 2.75
C ALA A 78 8.55 8.24 3.85
N ARG A 79 8.38 9.45 4.37
CA ARG A 79 9.24 9.97 5.43
C ARG A 79 8.98 9.30 6.77
N GLN A 80 7.77 8.85 7.02
CA GLN A 80 7.46 8.07 8.22
C GLN A 80 8.12 6.70 8.16
N ILE A 81 8.14 6.06 6.98
CA ILE A 81 8.82 4.77 6.82
C ILE A 81 10.31 4.92 7.03
N SER A 82 10.92 5.96 6.48
CA SER A 82 12.36 6.18 6.60
C SER A 82 12.78 6.75 7.96
N GLY A 83 11.82 7.03 8.84
CA GLY A 83 12.12 7.49 10.20
C GLY A 83 12.35 8.99 10.33
N VAL A 84 12.18 9.75 9.24
CA VAL A 84 12.33 11.22 9.28
C VAL A 84 11.19 11.85 10.05
N TYR A 85 9.97 11.33 9.87
CA TYR A 85 8.79 11.76 10.60
C TYR A 85 8.28 10.65 11.48
N ARG A 86 7.78 11.01 12.66
CA ARG A 86 7.22 10.06 13.61
C ARG A 86 5.73 9.85 13.34
N VAL A 87 5.28 8.60 13.49
CA VAL A 87 3.85 8.27 13.49
C VAL A 87 3.31 8.52 14.90
N ARG A 88 2.36 9.44 15.03
CA ARG A 88 1.82 9.84 16.34
C ARG A 88 0.37 9.48 16.55
N HIS A 89 -0.42 9.44 15.47
CA HIS A 89 -1.85 9.21 15.57
C HIS A 89 -2.13 7.79 16.02
N PRO A 90 -2.99 7.58 17.05
CA PRO A 90 -3.28 6.24 17.57
C PRO A 90 -3.80 5.27 16.52
N ASP A 91 -4.59 5.75 15.56
CA ASP A 91 -5.15 4.90 14.50
C ASP A 91 -4.08 4.39 13.54
N LEU A 92 -2.99 5.11 13.40
CA LEU A 92 -1.89 4.74 12.50
C LEU A 92 -0.88 3.83 13.16
N LYS A 93 -0.73 3.89 14.46
CA LYS A 93 0.34 3.15 15.17
C LYS A 93 0.29 1.65 14.94
N PRO A 94 -0.87 0.98 15.04
CA PRO A 94 -0.91 -0.46 14.77
C PRO A 94 -0.57 -0.81 13.33
N ILE A 95 -1.06 -0.02 12.38
CA ILE A 95 -0.81 -0.27 10.95
C ILE A 95 0.67 -0.06 10.65
N HIS A 96 1.23 1.02 11.15
CA HIS A 96 2.65 1.34 11.02
C HIS A 96 3.51 0.23 11.60
N ALA A 97 3.20 -0.22 12.82
CA ALA A 97 3.98 -1.26 13.47
C ALA A 97 3.96 -2.57 12.67
N ALA A 98 2.79 -2.96 12.16
CA ALA A 98 2.65 -4.17 11.36
C ALA A 98 3.43 -4.04 10.03
N ALA A 99 3.33 -2.90 9.37
CA ALA A 99 4.02 -2.66 8.11
C ALA A 99 5.54 -2.67 8.30
N MET A 100 6.04 -2.02 9.34
CA MET A 100 7.47 -1.98 9.61
C MET A 100 8.02 -3.36 9.98
N LYS A 101 7.23 -4.16 10.70
CA LYS A 101 7.61 -5.54 11.00
C LYS A 101 7.79 -6.35 9.71
N LEU A 102 6.86 -6.20 8.77
CA LEU A 102 6.97 -6.87 7.48
C LEU A 102 8.17 -6.38 6.69
N LEU A 103 8.40 -5.08 6.62
CA LEU A 103 9.56 -4.53 5.92
C LEU A 103 10.86 -5.11 6.44
N ARG A 104 11.00 -5.20 7.76
CA ARG A 104 12.21 -5.75 8.38
C ARG A 104 12.37 -7.24 8.16
N SER A 105 11.30 -7.94 7.80
CA SER A 105 11.36 -9.38 7.53
C SER A 105 11.95 -9.71 6.16
N PHE A 106 11.98 -8.76 5.24
CA PHE A 106 12.63 -8.98 3.95
C PHE A 106 14.14 -8.84 4.09
N ASP A 107 14.89 -9.49 3.19
CA ASP A 107 16.35 -9.39 3.17
C ASP A 107 16.81 -7.96 2.91
N GLY A 108 16.04 -7.20 2.14
CA GLY A 108 16.29 -5.79 1.92
C GLY A 108 15.05 -5.08 1.40
N TYR A 109 15.02 -3.77 1.61
CA TYR A 109 13.94 -2.95 1.07
C TYR A 109 14.45 -1.54 0.77
N THR A 110 13.77 -0.89 -0.17
CA THR A 110 13.94 0.54 -0.43
C THR A 110 12.58 1.20 -0.45
N VAL A 111 12.55 2.47 -0.11
CA VAL A 111 11.32 3.26 -0.13
C VAL A 111 11.62 4.55 -0.89
N GLY A 112 10.81 4.85 -1.90
CA GLY A 112 10.97 6.05 -2.70
C GLY A 112 9.66 6.81 -2.82
N HIS A 113 9.76 8.14 -2.76
CA HIS A 113 8.66 9.03 -3.08
C HIS A 113 8.69 9.27 -4.59
N VAL A 114 7.55 9.09 -5.24
CA VAL A 114 7.41 9.33 -6.69
C VAL A 114 6.32 10.36 -6.94
N PRO A 115 6.40 11.13 -8.03
CA PRO A 115 5.30 12.03 -8.37
C PRO A 115 4.05 11.24 -8.75
N ARG A 116 2.90 11.90 -8.56
CA ARG A 116 1.60 11.24 -8.76
C ARG A 116 1.45 10.65 -10.16
N GLU A 117 1.97 11.32 -11.18
CA GLU A 117 1.87 10.84 -12.56
C GLU A 117 2.64 9.54 -12.81
N LEU A 118 3.53 9.15 -11.91
CA LEU A 118 4.21 7.88 -11.96
C LEU A 118 3.58 6.83 -11.04
N ASN A 119 2.43 7.15 -10.45
CA ASN A 119 1.71 6.26 -9.53
C ASN A 119 0.26 6.01 -9.97
N LYS A 120 0.00 6.11 -11.28
CA LYS A 120 -1.36 6.07 -11.81
C LYS A 120 -2.08 4.75 -11.60
N ASP A 121 -1.37 3.63 -11.69
CA ASP A 121 -2.01 2.33 -11.54
C ASP A 121 -2.51 2.11 -10.11
N ALA A 122 -1.71 2.45 -9.13
CA ALA A 122 -2.12 2.35 -7.73
C ALA A 122 -3.25 3.34 -7.42
N ASP A 123 -3.18 4.56 -7.97
CA ASP A 123 -4.24 5.55 -7.80
C ASP A 123 -5.55 5.03 -8.39
N ARG A 124 -5.52 4.47 -9.59
CA ARG A 124 -6.70 3.88 -10.22
C ARG A 124 -7.30 2.79 -9.34
N LEU A 125 -6.46 1.91 -8.81
CA LEU A 125 -6.93 0.81 -7.96
C LEU A 125 -7.55 1.30 -6.67
N SER A 126 -7.01 2.34 -6.04
CA SER A 126 -7.59 2.91 -4.82
C SER A 126 -8.97 3.50 -5.11
N ASN A 127 -9.15 4.16 -6.25
CA ASN A 127 -10.43 4.73 -6.62
C ASN A 127 -11.46 3.67 -7.03
N VAL A 128 -11.04 2.64 -7.74
CA VAL A 128 -11.89 1.48 -8.02
C VAL A 128 -12.41 0.88 -6.72
N ALA A 129 -11.54 0.77 -5.71
CA ALA A 129 -11.90 0.22 -4.42
C ALA A 129 -12.97 1.05 -3.70
N ILE A 130 -12.89 2.37 -3.79
CA ILE A 130 -13.90 3.25 -3.18
C ILE A 130 -15.26 3.05 -3.83
N ASP A 131 -15.28 2.90 -5.15
CA ASP A 131 -16.51 2.78 -5.93
C ASP A 131 -17.12 1.38 -5.89
N ALA A 132 -16.34 0.38 -5.52
CA ALA A 132 -16.81 -1.00 -5.46
C ALA A 132 -17.64 -1.24 -4.20
N PRO A 133 -18.63 -2.15 -4.24
CA PRO A 133 -19.30 -2.59 -3.02
C PRO A 133 -18.29 -3.16 -2.04
N THR A 134 -18.39 -2.77 -0.77
CA THR A 134 -17.40 -3.16 0.23
C THR A 134 -17.29 -4.67 0.42
N SER A 135 -18.35 -5.41 0.16
CA SER A 135 -18.33 -6.86 0.26
C SER A 135 -17.56 -7.53 -0.88
N MET A 136 -17.08 -6.75 -1.85
CA MET A 136 -16.50 -7.25 -3.08
C MET A 136 -15.05 -6.85 -3.20
N SER A 137 -14.24 -7.26 -2.28
CA SER A 137 -12.80 -7.03 -2.35
C SER A 137 -12.11 -8.27 -2.89
N PRO A 138 -12.15 -8.49 -4.20
CA PRO A 138 -11.73 -9.75 -4.79
C PRO A 138 -10.25 -10.03 -4.62
N SER A 139 -9.45 -9.00 -4.48
CA SER A 139 -8.00 -9.18 -4.31
C SER A 139 -7.65 -9.93 -3.05
N ARG A 140 -8.55 -9.99 -2.07
CA ARG A 140 -8.27 -10.66 -0.81
C ARG A 140 -9.11 -11.89 -0.58
N SER A 141 -10.22 -11.99 -1.29
CA SER A 141 -11.25 -12.92 -0.90
C SER A 141 -10.83 -14.38 -0.87
N PRO A 142 -10.20 -14.95 -1.88
CA PRO A 142 -9.98 -16.39 -1.88
C PRO A 142 -8.96 -16.84 -0.86
N LEU A 143 -8.17 -15.93 -0.41
CA LEU A 143 -7.08 -16.24 0.50
C LEU A 143 -7.41 -15.79 1.89
N GLY A 144 -8.35 -14.95 1.90
CA GLY A 144 -8.85 -14.37 3.13
C GLY A 144 -9.58 -15.19 3.88
#